data_8a5d7997b5ed0f926bc4d2cf3c65ebd7
#
_entry.id   8a5d7997b5ed0f926bc4d2cf3c65ebd7
#
_cell.length_a   1.000
_cell.length_b   1.000
_cell.length_c   1.000
_cell.angle_alpha   90.00
_cell.angle_beta   90.00
_cell.angle_gamma   90.00
#
_symmetry.space_group_name_H-M   'P 1'
#
loop_
_entity.id
_entity.type
_entity.pdbx_description
1 polymer ?
#
loop_
_entity_poly.entity_id
_entity_poly.type
_entity_poly.pdbx_seq_one_letter_code
_entity_poly.pdbx_strand_id
1 'polypeptide(L)'
;GEDIAAKAAVGKGEKQRVVAIIGDGAMTGGLAFEGLNNTSMLKNNLLIVLNDNNMAIDPIKGGFTQYLVDLTTSERYNRWRWWGYRVARKLHLINDDNKGRLQSFNNNLKALLTKQDNNIFQGLNLRYFGPADGHDVLNLVRIFKEIKDYEGPKVLHIITKKGKGYEPAENDQTTWHAPGEFNVATGERQKGDEAKKQELWQEVFGNQLLQLAKEDERIVGITPAMPSGCSMNIMQRELPDRVFDVGIAEGHAVTFSAGMAKAGLIPYCNIYSSFLQRAYDNIIHDVALPKLHVIFCIDRAGIVGNDGATHHGLLDLAYLRPIPNMVIGAPMTKEDLQQMMRLAKDYDGPIAIRYPRGRTNEGDEAIRR
;
A
#
# COMPACT_ATOMS: atom_id res chain seq x y z
N GLY A 1 13.06 17.33 3.84
CA GLY A 1 13.80 18.21 2.91
C GLY A 1 13.08 19.55 2.70
N GLU A 2 11.88 19.54 2.18
CA GLU A 2 11.12 20.77 1.88
C GLU A 2 10.86 21.67 3.11
N ASP A 3 10.53 21.09 4.27
CA ASP A 3 10.33 21.87 5.51
C ASP A 3 11.63 22.56 5.98
N ILE A 4 12.77 21.92 5.79
CA ILE A 4 14.09 22.52 6.09
C ILE A 4 14.38 23.65 5.11
N ALA A 5 14.10 23.46 3.81
CA ALA A 5 14.24 24.49 2.79
C ALA A 5 13.28 25.67 3.04
N ALA A 6 12.03 25.40 3.44
CA ALA A 6 11.06 26.40 3.82
C ALA A 6 11.54 27.26 5.01
N LYS A 7 12.18 26.65 6.02
CA LYS A 7 12.79 27.39 7.14
C LYS A 7 13.96 28.25 6.72
N ALA A 8 14.80 27.76 5.81
CA ALA A 8 15.92 28.54 5.27
C ALA A 8 15.44 29.74 4.42
N ALA A 9 14.25 29.66 3.83
CA ALA A 9 13.62 30.73 3.05
C ALA A 9 12.95 31.83 3.91
N VAL A 10 12.77 31.61 5.21
CA VAL A 10 12.06 32.55 6.13
C VAL A 10 12.72 33.93 6.20
N GLY A 11 13.98 34.10 5.80
CA GLY A 11 14.59 35.42 5.63
C GLY A 11 14.00 36.30 4.50
N LYS A 12 13.06 35.75 3.67
CA LYS A 12 12.43 36.42 2.53
C LYS A 12 10.98 36.85 2.77
N GLY A 13 10.51 36.84 3.99
CA GLY A 13 9.20 37.44 4.38
C GLY A 13 7.97 36.52 4.22
N GLU A 14 8.06 35.34 3.66
CA GLU A 14 6.94 34.41 3.52
C GLU A 14 7.06 33.20 4.45
N LYS A 15 6.04 32.96 5.27
CA LYS A 15 5.91 31.74 6.08
C LYS A 15 5.47 30.58 5.17
N GLN A 16 6.42 29.82 4.66
CA GLN A 16 6.10 28.57 3.96
C GLN A 16 5.70 27.48 4.96
N ARG A 17 4.71 26.69 4.59
CA ARG A 17 4.23 25.54 5.37
C ARG A 17 4.26 24.31 4.49
N VAL A 18 4.80 23.22 5.03
CA VAL A 18 4.91 21.94 4.32
C VAL A 18 3.90 20.96 4.87
N VAL A 19 3.15 20.33 3.98
CA VAL A 19 2.16 19.30 4.30
C VAL A 19 2.50 18.06 3.49
N ALA A 20 2.70 16.93 4.18
CA ALA A 20 2.84 15.62 3.55
C ALA A 20 1.52 14.85 3.69
N ILE A 21 0.95 14.41 2.58
CA ILE A 21 -0.26 13.57 2.60
C ILE A 21 0.18 12.14 2.30
N ILE A 22 -0.20 11.20 3.17
CA ILE A 22 0.15 9.78 3.04
C ILE A 22 -1.07 8.91 3.33
N GLY A 23 -1.29 7.88 2.50
CA GLY A 23 -2.30 6.86 2.77
C GLY A 23 -1.83 5.85 3.83
N ASP A 24 -2.77 5.22 4.51
CA ASP A 24 -2.53 4.17 5.49
C ASP A 24 -1.74 2.98 4.92
N GLY A 25 -2.04 2.56 3.69
CA GLY A 25 -1.25 1.55 2.99
C GLY A 25 0.20 1.96 2.75
N ALA A 26 0.44 3.19 2.27
CA ALA A 26 1.78 3.71 2.05
C ALA A 26 2.54 3.90 3.37
N MET A 27 1.83 4.12 4.48
CA MET A 27 2.43 4.22 5.82
C MET A 27 3.04 2.90 6.31
N THR A 28 2.66 1.75 5.74
CA THR A 28 3.28 0.45 6.06
C THR A 28 4.66 0.26 5.43
N GLY A 29 5.05 1.12 4.49
CA GLY A 29 6.37 1.06 3.85
C GLY A 29 7.50 1.52 4.77
N GLY A 30 8.66 0.86 4.70
CA GLY A 30 9.82 1.16 5.54
C GLY A 30 10.26 2.61 5.47
N LEU A 31 10.32 3.20 4.26
CA LEU A 31 10.70 4.59 4.05
C LEU A 31 9.78 5.60 4.77
N ALA A 32 8.48 5.27 4.93
CA ALA A 32 7.56 6.09 5.71
C ALA A 32 7.95 6.13 7.20
N PHE A 33 8.29 4.98 7.79
CA PHE A 33 8.77 4.89 9.17
C PHE A 33 10.13 5.56 9.35
N GLU A 34 11.05 5.42 8.42
CA GLU A 34 12.33 6.15 8.41
C GLU A 34 12.10 7.66 8.39
N GLY A 35 11.17 8.13 7.55
CA GLY A 35 10.76 9.54 7.46
C GLY A 35 10.15 10.05 8.76
N LEU A 36 9.26 9.27 9.40
CA LEU A 36 8.68 9.61 10.71
C LEU A 36 9.76 9.70 11.80
N ASN A 37 10.64 8.69 11.87
CA ASN A 37 11.74 8.67 12.83
C ASN A 37 12.67 9.88 12.65
N ASN A 38 13.06 10.19 11.43
CA ASN A 38 13.90 11.36 11.15
C ASN A 38 13.18 12.67 11.48
N THR A 39 11.89 12.78 11.16
CA THR A 39 11.07 13.97 11.45
C THR A 39 11.00 14.24 12.95
N SER A 40 10.98 13.22 13.77
CA SER A 40 10.95 13.33 15.24
C SER A 40 12.20 13.97 15.85
N MET A 41 13.33 13.82 15.17
CA MET A 41 14.65 14.33 15.63
C MET A 41 14.93 15.77 15.21
N LEU A 42 14.17 16.28 14.24
CA LEU A 42 14.42 17.60 13.65
C LEU A 42 13.47 18.66 14.22
N LYS A 43 13.98 19.87 14.45
CA LYS A 43 13.14 21.04 14.73
C LYS A 43 12.43 21.47 13.44
N ASN A 44 11.23 20.97 13.22
CA ASN A 44 10.42 21.22 12.02
C ASN A 44 8.97 21.49 12.39
N ASN A 45 8.17 21.95 11.42
CA ASN A 45 6.73 22.20 11.58
C ASN A 45 5.91 21.37 10.59
N LEU A 46 6.48 20.27 10.09
CA LEU A 46 5.83 19.40 9.12
C LEU A 46 4.45 18.96 9.64
N LEU A 47 3.45 19.11 8.80
CA LEU A 47 2.14 18.50 8.99
C LEU A 47 2.04 17.25 8.11
N ILE A 48 1.82 16.12 8.74
CA ILE A 48 1.55 14.85 8.07
C ILE A 48 0.04 14.61 8.13
N VAL A 49 -0.61 14.50 6.99
CA VAL A 49 -2.03 14.11 6.90
C VAL A 49 -2.06 12.62 6.56
N LEU A 50 -2.44 11.80 7.56
CA LEU A 50 -2.66 10.37 7.39
C LEU A 50 -4.09 10.16 6.90
N ASN A 51 -4.25 9.76 5.64
CA ASN A 51 -5.53 9.41 5.04
C ASN A 51 -5.79 7.92 5.21
N ASP A 52 -6.61 7.58 6.18
CA ASP A 52 -6.98 6.21 6.52
C ASP A 52 -8.30 5.84 5.82
N ASN A 53 -8.23 4.89 4.90
CA ASN A 53 -9.40 4.33 4.23
C ASN A 53 -9.37 2.80 4.16
N ASN A 54 -8.38 2.18 4.83
CA ASN A 54 -8.16 0.74 4.89
C ASN A 54 -7.96 0.08 3.51
N MET A 55 -7.49 0.85 2.51
CA MET A 55 -7.35 0.37 1.13
C MET A 55 -6.00 0.79 0.52
N ALA A 56 -5.33 -0.19 -0.08
CA ALA A 56 -4.33 0.02 -1.12
C ALA A 56 -4.98 -0.24 -2.50
N ILE A 57 -4.49 -1.19 -3.29
CA ILE A 57 -5.24 -1.81 -4.41
C ILE A 57 -6.33 -2.70 -3.80
N ASP A 58 -5.92 -3.61 -2.93
CA ASP A 58 -6.77 -4.48 -2.11
C ASP A 58 -6.90 -3.93 -0.67
N PRO A 59 -7.81 -4.45 0.16
CA PRO A 59 -7.86 -4.13 1.58
C PRO A 59 -6.54 -4.43 2.27
N ILE A 60 -6.05 -3.47 3.05
CA ILE A 60 -4.75 -3.57 3.72
C ILE A 60 -4.84 -4.58 4.87
N LYS A 61 -3.81 -5.41 4.99
CA LYS A 61 -3.63 -6.34 6.10
C LYS A 61 -2.38 -5.97 6.92
N GLY A 62 -2.39 -6.31 8.19
CA GLY A 62 -1.21 -6.15 9.06
C GLY A 62 -1.49 -5.46 10.38
N GLY A 63 -0.52 -5.55 11.28
CA GLY A 63 -0.63 -5.04 12.64
C GLY A 63 -0.80 -3.53 12.72
N PHE A 64 -0.22 -2.77 11.79
CA PHE A 64 -0.38 -1.31 11.77
C PHE A 64 -1.83 -0.90 11.42
N THR A 65 -2.44 -1.59 10.45
CA THR A 65 -3.84 -1.36 10.09
C THR A 65 -4.77 -1.72 11.25
N GLN A 66 -4.54 -2.87 11.91
CA GLN A 66 -5.29 -3.24 13.09
C GLN A 66 -5.14 -2.20 14.20
N TYR A 67 -3.92 -1.69 14.40
CA TYR A 67 -3.66 -0.61 15.34
C TYR A 67 -4.46 0.68 15.02
N LEU A 68 -4.55 1.09 13.74
CA LEU A 68 -5.37 2.24 13.33
C LEU A 68 -6.85 1.98 13.57
N VAL A 69 -7.35 0.77 13.29
CA VAL A 69 -8.74 0.37 13.60
C VAL A 69 -8.98 0.46 15.09
N ASP A 70 -8.11 -0.07 15.94
CA ASP A 70 -8.24 -0.03 17.39
C ASP A 70 -8.23 1.42 17.91
N LEU A 71 -7.38 2.27 17.33
CA LEU A 71 -7.31 3.69 17.65
C LEU A 71 -8.62 4.43 17.32
N THR A 72 -9.30 4.03 16.24
CA THR A 72 -10.55 4.65 15.77
C THR A 72 -11.80 4.08 16.41
N THR A 73 -11.79 2.79 16.80
CA THR A 73 -12.94 2.05 17.34
C THR A 73 -12.98 1.98 18.86
N SER A 74 -11.96 2.51 19.54
CA SER A 74 -11.90 2.50 21.02
C SER A 74 -13.23 2.96 21.65
N GLU A 75 -13.92 2.02 22.30
CA GLU A 75 -15.20 2.31 22.99
C GLU A 75 -15.06 3.39 24.07
N ARG A 76 -13.88 3.51 24.68
CA ARG A 76 -13.58 4.57 25.64
C ARG A 76 -13.68 5.95 24.99
N TYR A 77 -13.10 6.13 23.79
CA TYR A 77 -13.17 7.39 23.03
C TYR A 77 -14.61 7.74 22.67
N ASN A 78 -15.39 6.81 22.15
CA ASN A 78 -16.79 7.01 21.76
C ASN A 78 -17.68 7.26 22.98
N ARG A 79 -17.50 6.54 24.10
CA ARG A 79 -18.28 6.68 25.34
C ARG A 79 -18.05 8.02 26.01
N TRP A 80 -16.81 8.50 26.09
CA TRP A 80 -16.47 9.81 26.67
C TRP A 80 -16.94 10.98 25.81
N ARG A 81 -16.91 10.86 24.49
CA ARG A 81 -17.43 11.86 23.55
C ARG A 81 -18.95 12.03 23.70
N TRP A 82 -19.67 10.92 23.83
CA TRP A 82 -21.12 10.93 24.10
C TRP A 82 -21.48 11.45 25.49
N TRP A 83 -20.69 11.07 26.48
CA TRP A 83 -20.90 11.54 27.87
C TRP A 83 -20.64 13.03 27.97
N GLY A 84 -19.53 13.54 27.45
CA GLY A 84 -19.19 14.97 27.42
C GLY A 84 -20.27 15.82 26.73
N TYR A 85 -20.79 15.35 25.59
CA TYR A 85 -21.86 15.99 24.85
C TYR A 85 -23.17 16.01 25.67
N ARG A 86 -23.55 14.91 26.35
CA ARG A 86 -24.74 14.83 27.21
C ARG A 86 -24.63 15.77 28.44
N VAL A 87 -23.45 15.78 29.07
CA VAL A 87 -23.21 16.63 30.24
C VAL A 87 -23.27 18.10 29.85
N ALA A 88 -22.63 18.49 28.77
CA ALA A 88 -22.67 19.87 28.28
C ALA A 88 -24.08 20.32 27.88
N ARG A 89 -24.89 19.43 27.29
CA ARG A 89 -26.30 19.68 26.94
C ARG A 89 -27.20 19.76 28.20
N LYS A 90 -26.95 18.90 29.21
CA LYS A 90 -27.73 18.84 30.45
C LYS A 90 -27.47 20.03 31.37
N LEU A 91 -26.27 20.61 31.29
CA LEU A 91 -25.88 21.80 32.07
C LEU A 91 -26.25 23.12 31.38
N HIS A 92 -27.04 23.12 30.31
CA HIS A 92 -27.42 24.31 29.52
C HIS A 92 -26.24 25.21 29.11
N LEU A 93 -25.04 24.65 29.05
CA LEU A 93 -23.82 25.33 28.65
C LEU A 93 -23.71 25.52 27.12
N ILE A 94 -24.68 25.01 26.36
CA ILE A 94 -24.78 25.14 24.91
C ILE A 94 -25.88 26.15 24.60
N ASN A 95 -25.55 27.44 24.70
CA ASN A 95 -26.27 28.51 24.01
C ASN A 95 -25.48 28.89 22.75
N ASP A 96 -26.18 29.28 21.70
CA ASP A 96 -25.62 29.57 20.40
C ASP A 96 -24.49 30.61 20.39
N ASP A 97 -24.47 31.52 21.36
CA ASP A 97 -23.45 32.56 21.52
C ASP A 97 -22.13 32.08 22.16
N ASN A 98 -22.09 30.89 22.77
CA ASN A 98 -20.90 30.38 23.48
C ASN A 98 -20.20 29.23 22.75
N LYS A 99 -20.59 28.93 21.50
CA LYS A 99 -20.00 27.82 20.69
C LYS A 99 -18.47 27.89 20.60
N GLY A 100 -17.88 29.07 20.47
CA GLY A 100 -16.43 29.24 20.35
C GLY A 100 -15.63 28.88 21.61
N ARG A 101 -16.17 29.23 22.81
CA ARG A 101 -15.51 28.93 24.11
C ARG A 101 -15.62 27.46 24.50
N LEU A 102 -16.77 26.83 24.21
CA LEU A 102 -16.94 25.38 24.40
C LEU A 102 -16.13 24.53 23.47
N GLN A 103 -15.90 25.00 22.23
CA GLN A 103 -15.01 24.34 21.28
C GLN A 103 -13.54 24.39 21.75
N SER A 104 -13.09 25.52 22.31
CA SER A 104 -11.76 25.63 22.92
C SER A 104 -11.60 24.70 24.14
N PHE A 105 -12.64 24.63 24.99
CA PHE A 105 -12.63 23.69 26.12
C PHE A 105 -12.67 22.24 25.70
N ASN A 106 -13.44 21.89 24.67
CA ASN A 106 -13.49 20.55 24.11
C ASN A 106 -12.17 20.16 23.41
N ASN A 107 -11.48 21.12 22.79
CA ASN A 107 -10.17 20.92 22.18
C ASN A 107 -9.06 20.76 23.22
N ASN A 108 -9.11 21.52 24.31
CA ASN A 108 -8.20 21.36 25.45
C ASN A 108 -8.46 20.04 26.20
N LEU A 109 -9.72 19.61 26.32
CA LEU A 109 -10.07 18.31 26.90
C LEU A 109 -9.66 17.16 25.99
N LYS A 110 -9.79 17.30 24.65
CA LYS A 110 -9.24 16.34 23.67
C LYS A 110 -7.73 16.22 23.77
N ALA A 111 -7.01 17.34 23.89
CA ALA A 111 -5.56 17.34 24.05
C ALA A 111 -5.11 16.69 25.38
N LEU A 112 -5.93 16.80 26.43
CA LEU A 112 -5.71 16.13 27.71
C LEU A 112 -6.05 14.63 27.68
N LEU A 113 -7.08 14.24 26.93
CA LEU A 113 -7.51 12.84 26.79
C LEU A 113 -6.62 12.04 25.86
N THR A 114 -6.09 12.67 24.80
CA THR A 114 -5.07 12.04 23.93
C THR A 114 -3.70 11.93 24.62
N LYS A 115 -3.48 12.64 25.72
CA LYS A 115 -2.24 12.49 26.50
C LYS A 115 -2.13 11.15 27.27
N GLN A 116 -3.22 10.40 27.38
CA GLN A 116 -3.25 9.13 28.13
C GLN A 116 -3.17 7.86 27.25
N ASP A 117 -3.36 7.97 25.93
CA ASP A 117 -3.16 6.85 25.02
C ASP A 117 -1.82 7.04 24.30
N ASN A 118 -0.78 6.35 24.78
CA ASN A 118 0.53 6.26 24.11
C ASN A 118 0.36 5.67 22.70
N ASN A 119 0.06 6.50 21.73
CA ASN A 119 0.04 6.06 20.34
C ASN A 119 1.46 6.13 19.74
N ILE A 120 1.69 5.36 18.66
CA ILE A 120 2.99 5.27 18.00
C ILE A 120 3.54 6.64 17.58
N PHE A 121 2.68 7.55 17.16
CA PHE A 121 3.09 8.90 16.73
C PHE A 121 3.58 9.74 17.91
N GLN A 122 2.90 9.64 19.04
CA GLN A 122 3.34 10.32 20.27
C GLN A 122 4.63 9.70 20.82
N GLY A 123 4.79 8.38 20.71
CA GLY A 123 6.05 7.69 21.03
C GLY A 123 7.22 8.21 20.19
N LEU A 124 6.97 8.66 18.97
CA LEU A 124 7.93 9.33 18.10
C LEU A 124 7.96 10.87 18.26
N ASN A 125 7.44 11.43 19.35
CA ASN A 125 7.36 12.88 19.58
C ASN A 125 6.60 13.67 18.49
N LEU A 126 5.71 13.02 17.75
CA LEU A 126 4.82 13.66 16.80
C LEU A 126 3.50 13.99 17.49
N ARG A 127 3.06 15.24 17.41
CA ARG A 127 1.76 15.63 17.98
C ARG A 127 0.64 15.05 17.12
N TYR A 128 -0.21 14.21 17.71
CA TYR A 128 -1.29 13.54 17.02
C TYR A 128 -2.61 14.29 17.19
N PHE A 129 -3.35 14.47 16.07
CA PHE A 129 -4.69 15.03 16.00
C PHE A 129 -5.60 14.08 15.23
N GLY A 130 -6.78 13.83 15.74
CA GLY A 130 -7.77 12.99 15.07
C GLY A 130 -8.24 11.82 15.96
N PRO A 131 -8.91 10.82 15.38
CA PRO A 131 -9.33 10.79 13.97
C PRO A 131 -10.43 11.82 13.66
N ALA A 132 -10.42 12.36 12.45
CA ALA A 132 -11.43 13.29 11.94
C ALA A 132 -12.10 12.72 10.68
N ASP A 133 -13.35 13.10 10.41
CA ASP A 133 -14.04 12.76 9.17
C ASP A 133 -13.39 13.51 8.00
N GLY A 134 -12.75 12.77 7.08
CA GLY A 134 -12.08 13.31 5.90
C GLY A 134 -13.02 13.77 4.79
N HIS A 135 -14.34 13.49 4.90
CA HIS A 135 -15.36 13.97 3.96
C HIS A 135 -16.07 15.25 4.46
N ASP A 136 -15.89 15.63 5.73
CA ASP A 136 -16.40 16.91 6.25
C ASP A 136 -15.40 18.04 6.00
N VAL A 137 -15.47 18.64 4.80
CA VAL A 137 -14.57 19.71 4.36
C VAL A 137 -14.60 20.92 5.29
N LEU A 138 -15.77 21.31 5.79
CA LEU A 138 -15.91 22.48 6.68
C LEU A 138 -15.21 22.23 8.01
N ASN A 139 -15.34 21.03 8.56
CA ASN A 139 -14.64 20.63 9.77
C ASN A 139 -13.12 20.54 9.55
N LEU A 140 -12.69 19.99 8.42
CA LEU A 140 -11.26 19.94 8.07
C LEU A 140 -10.64 21.34 7.96
N VAL A 141 -11.32 22.29 7.30
CA VAL A 141 -10.86 23.70 7.22
C VAL A 141 -10.70 24.30 8.62
N ARG A 142 -11.63 24.03 9.54
CA ARG A 142 -11.52 24.47 10.92
C ARG A 142 -10.33 23.85 11.64
N ILE A 143 -10.16 22.53 11.53
CA ILE A 143 -9.02 21.80 12.11
C ILE A 143 -7.70 22.37 11.59
N PHE A 144 -7.55 22.51 10.28
CA PHE A 144 -6.34 23.08 9.69
C PHE A 144 -6.05 24.50 10.19
N LYS A 145 -7.07 25.36 10.34
CA LYS A 145 -6.90 26.69 10.92
C LYS A 145 -6.39 26.66 12.35
N GLU A 146 -6.84 25.68 13.14
CA GLU A 146 -6.43 25.53 14.54
C GLU A 146 -5.00 24.97 14.66
N ILE A 147 -4.65 23.96 13.85
CA ILE A 147 -3.35 23.26 13.98
C ILE A 147 -2.20 23.90 13.23
N LYS A 148 -2.48 24.80 12.28
CA LYS A 148 -1.46 25.38 11.39
C LYS A 148 -0.34 26.14 12.12
N ASP A 149 -0.65 26.73 13.28
CA ASP A 149 0.27 27.55 14.06
C ASP A 149 0.91 26.79 15.24
N TYR A 150 0.56 25.51 15.44
CA TYR A 150 1.28 24.69 16.42
C TYR A 150 2.71 24.43 15.96
N GLU A 151 3.66 24.62 16.87
CA GLU A 151 5.07 24.31 16.65
C GLU A 151 5.34 22.81 16.78
N GLY A 152 6.35 22.35 16.05
CA GLY A 152 6.77 20.96 16.01
C GLY A 152 6.03 20.11 14.97
N PRO A 153 6.56 18.91 14.72
CA PRO A 153 5.96 17.97 13.77
C PRO A 153 4.64 17.43 14.30
N LYS A 154 3.69 17.25 13.41
CA LYS A 154 2.33 16.85 13.76
C LYS A 154 1.70 15.94 12.72
N VAL A 155 0.82 15.05 13.19
CA VAL A 155 0.01 14.14 12.38
C VAL A 155 -1.45 14.51 12.54
N LEU A 156 -2.15 14.72 11.43
CA LEU A 156 -3.60 14.78 11.37
C LEU A 156 -4.10 13.47 10.76
N HIS A 157 -4.77 12.66 11.56
CA HIS A 157 -5.39 11.42 11.10
C HIS A 157 -6.82 11.72 10.63
N ILE A 158 -7.09 11.43 9.36
CA ILE A 158 -8.42 11.56 8.76
C ILE A 158 -8.91 10.19 8.28
N ILE A 159 -10.20 9.94 8.46
CA ILE A 159 -10.86 8.72 7.98
C ILE A 159 -11.64 9.07 6.74
N THR A 160 -11.40 8.31 5.67
CA THR A 160 -12.14 8.45 4.42
C THR A 160 -12.70 7.11 3.96
N LYS A 161 -13.63 7.16 3.04
CA LYS A 161 -14.11 5.98 2.31
C LYS A 161 -13.74 6.13 0.83
N LYS A 162 -12.95 5.22 0.30
CA LYS A 162 -12.58 5.21 -1.12
C LYS A 162 -13.83 5.06 -1.98
N GLY A 163 -13.95 5.90 -3.02
CA GLY A 163 -15.14 5.89 -3.88
C GLY A 163 -16.35 6.63 -3.33
N LYS A 164 -16.23 7.35 -2.19
CA LYS A 164 -17.32 8.09 -1.53
C LYS A 164 -18.08 9.00 -2.49
N GLY A 165 -19.40 8.85 -2.50
CA GLY A 165 -20.32 9.61 -3.36
C GLY A 165 -20.69 8.88 -4.67
N TYR A 166 -20.10 7.69 -4.91
CA TYR A 166 -20.48 6.85 -6.04
C TYR A 166 -20.70 5.41 -5.55
N GLU A 167 -21.96 5.02 -5.46
CA GLU A 167 -22.39 3.76 -4.84
C GLU A 167 -21.67 2.51 -5.39
N PRO A 168 -21.49 2.34 -6.73
CA PRO A 168 -20.75 1.20 -7.24
C PRO A 168 -19.31 1.12 -6.71
N ALA A 169 -18.64 2.26 -6.58
CA ALA A 169 -17.26 2.32 -6.06
C ALA A 169 -17.20 2.12 -4.55
N GLU A 170 -18.22 2.56 -3.82
CA GLU A 170 -18.31 2.34 -2.36
C GLU A 170 -18.52 0.86 -2.02
N ASN A 171 -19.18 0.10 -2.90
CA ASN A 171 -19.52 -1.31 -2.68
C ASN A 171 -18.41 -2.26 -3.13
N ASP A 172 -17.58 -1.88 -4.11
CA ASP A 172 -16.46 -2.70 -4.62
C ASP A 172 -15.22 -1.83 -4.88
N GLN A 173 -14.55 -1.45 -3.81
CA GLN A 173 -13.43 -0.51 -3.85
C GLN A 173 -12.21 -1.05 -4.62
N THR A 174 -12.02 -2.37 -4.65
CA THR A 174 -10.93 -3.02 -5.38
C THR A 174 -11.12 -2.88 -6.90
N THR A 175 -12.27 -3.28 -7.41
CA THR A 175 -12.60 -3.15 -8.83
C THR A 175 -12.57 -1.70 -9.29
N TRP A 176 -13.05 -0.76 -8.44
CA TRP A 176 -13.11 0.66 -8.73
C TRP A 176 -11.81 1.42 -8.43
N HIS A 177 -10.74 0.75 -8.05
CA HIS A 177 -9.42 1.38 -7.94
C HIS A 177 -8.92 1.91 -9.30
N ALA A 178 -9.13 1.13 -10.37
CA ALA A 178 -8.82 1.51 -11.74
C ALA A 178 -9.85 0.89 -12.70
N PRO A 179 -11.10 1.40 -12.74
CA PRO A 179 -12.23 0.72 -13.41
C PRO A 179 -12.15 0.70 -14.93
N GLY A 180 -11.28 1.52 -15.55
CA GLY A 180 -11.31 1.77 -16.99
C GLY A 180 -12.50 2.65 -17.38
N GLU A 181 -12.96 2.55 -18.63
CA GLU A 181 -14.14 3.27 -19.10
C GLU A 181 -15.43 2.61 -18.58
N PHE A 182 -16.37 3.44 -18.13
CA PHE A 182 -17.66 2.98 -17.61
C PHE A 182 -18.77 4.01 -17.83
N ASN A 183 -20.01 3.55 -17.80
CA ASN A 183 -21.17 4.42 -17.81
C ASN A 183 -21.42 4.98 -16.40
N VAL A 184 -21.33 6.29 -16.24
CA VAL A 184 -21.45 6.96 -14.94
C VAL A 184 -22.85 6.75 -14.31
N ALA A 185 -23.90 6.68 -15.12
CA ALA A 185 -25.28 6.55 -14.62
C ALA A 185 -25.61 5.12 -14.14
N THR A 186 -25.07 4.08 -14.82
CA THR A 186 -25.39 2.69 -14.52
C THR A 186 -24.30 1.96 -13.74
N GLY A 187 -23.07 2.48 -13.74
CA GLY A 187 -21.91 1.78 -13.20
C GLY A 187 -21.40 0.64 -14.10
N GLU A 188 -22.03 0.44 -15.28
CA GLU A 188 -21.59 -0.59 -16.20
C GLU A 188 -20.24 -0.24 -16.81
N ARG A 189 -19.27 -1.11 -16.60
CA ARG A 189 -17.94 -0.99 -17.20
C ARG A 189 -17.99 -1.44 -18.64
N GLN A 190 -17.33 -0.71 -19.54
CA GLN A 190 -17.16 -1.17 -20.90
C GLN A 190 -16.39 -2.49 -20.87
N LYS A 191 -17.09 -3.57 -21.22
CA LYS A 191 -16.44 -4.85 -21.49
C LYS A 191 -15.67 -4.66 -22.79
N GLY A 192 -14.33 -4.65 -22.72
CA GLY A 192 -13.52 -4.73 -23.93
C GLY A 192 -13.99 -5.95 -24.75
N ASP A 193 -13.83 -5.89 -26.08
CA ASP A 193 -14.28 -6.92 -27.02
C ASP A 193 -14.08 -8.34 -26.44
N GLU A 194 -15.15 -8.94 -25.95
CA GLU A 194 -15.15 -10.32 -25.41
C GLU A 194 -14.89 -11.37 -26.50
N ALA A 195 -14.82 -10.95 -27.77
CA ALA A 195 -14.71 -11.84 -28.91
C ALA A 195 -13.37 -12.61 -29.03
N LYS A 196 -12.35 -12.23 -28.24
CA LYS A 196 -11.09 -12.97 -28.16
C LYS A 196 -10.69 -13.10 -26.69
N LYS A 197 -11.20 -14.10 -26.02
CA LYS A 197 -10.87 -14.44 -24.61
C LYS A 197 -9.49 -15.10 -24.49
N GLN A 198 -8.42 -14.39 -24.81
CA GLN A 198 -7.09 -14.78 -24.37
C GLN A 198 -6.94 -14.44 -22.89
N GLU A 199 -6.36 -15.35 -22.11
CA GLU A 199 -6.08 -15.15 -20.69
C GLU A 199 -5.12 -13.97 -20.49
N LEU A 200 -5.24 -13.28 -19.35
CA LEU A 200 -4.24 -12.31 -18.93
C LEU A 200 -2.99 -13.04 -18.44
N TRP A 201 -1.81 -12.46 -18.67
CA TRP A 201 -0.55 -13.03 -18.18
C TRP A 201 -0.59 -13.31 -16.67
N GLN A 202 -1.16 -12.40 -15.89
CA GLN A 202 -1.31 -12.58 -14.46
C GLN A 202 -2.26 -13.74 -14.10
N GLU A 203 -3.30 -14.00 -14.90
CA GLU A 203 -4.22 -15.14 -14.70
C GLU A 203 -3.53 -16.46 -14.99
N VAL A 204 -2.72 -16.52 -16.06
CA VAL A 204 -1.86 -17.70 -16.35
C VAL A 204 -0.92 -17.98 -15.18
N PHE A 205 -0.27 -16.92 -14.64
CA PHE A 205 0.57 -17.05 -13.46
C PHE A 205 -0.22 -17.59 -12.26
N GLY A 206 -1.35 -16.96 -11.91
CA GLY A 206 -2.13 -17.34 -10.73
C GLY A 206 -2.68 -18.77 -10.79
N ASN A 207 -3.18 -19.19 -11.96
CA ASN A 207 -3.66 -20.54 -12.19
C ASN A 207 -2.53 -21.58 -12.12
N GLN A 208 -1.37 -21.27 -12.73
CA GLN A 208 -0.21 -22.15 -12.70
C GLN A 208 0.37 -22.27 -11.29
N LEU A 209 0.42 -21.17 -10.52
CA LEU A 209 0.88 -21.18 -9.14
C LEU A 209 0.00 -22.08 -8.27
N LEU A 210 -1.34 -21.95 -8.38
CA LEU A 210 -2.26 -22.82 -7.67
C LEU A 210 -2.05 -24.30 -8.01
N GLN A 211 -1.87 -24.60 -9.32
CA GLN A 211 -1.63 -25.98 -9.75
C GLN A 211 -0.35 -26.54 -9.12
N LEU A 212 0.76 -25.80 -9.19
CA LEU A 212 2.04 -26.20 -8.60
C LEU A 212 1.94 -26.36 -7.08
N ALA A 213 1.22 -25.45 -6.41
CA ALA A 213 1.02 -25.53 -4.97
C ALA A 213 0.16 -26.73 -4.52
N LYS A 214 -0.74 -27.24 -5.38
CA LYS A 214 -1.46 -28.50 -5.13
C LYS A 214 -0.57 -29.72 -5.30
N GLU A 215 0.45 -29.63 -6.18
CA GLU A 215 1.41 -30.71 -6.44
C GLU A 215 2.53 -30.78 -5.38
N ASP A 216 2.90 -29.63 -4.76
CA ASP A 216 4.00 -29.55 -3.79
C ASP A 216 3.63 -28.60 -2.63
N GLU A 217 3.57 -29.16 -1.42
CA GLU A 217 3.16 -28.43 -0.21
C GLU A 217 4.19 -27.35 0.23
N ARG A 218 5.42 -27.43 -0.26
CA ARG A 218 6.47 -26.43 0.03
C ARG A 218 6.25 -25.11 -0.70
N ILE A 219 5.42 -25.08 -1.74
CA ILE A 219 5.18 -23.87 -2.55
C ILE A 219 4.33 -22.88 -1.78
N VAL A 220 4.84 -21.66 -1.69
CA VAL A 220 4.17 -20.51 -1.07
C VAL A 220 4.19 -19.30 -2.00
N GLY A 221 3.16 -18.48 -1.91
CA GLY A 221 3.05 -17.23 -2.68
C GLY A 221 3.27 -16.02 -1.79
N ILE A 222 4.09 -15.07 -2.22
CA ILE A 222 4.35 -13.82 -1.52
C ILE A 222 4.12 -12.65 -2.48
N THR A 223 3.41 -11.61 -2.01
CA THR A 223 3.20 -10.37 -2.78
C THR A 223 3.08 -9.16 -1.87
N PRO A 224 3.63 -8.00 -2.25
CA PRO A 224 3.48 -6.76 -1.50
C PRO A 224 2.24 -5.98 -1.96
N ALA A 225 1.10 -6.15 -1.24
CA ALA A 225 -0.17 -5.43 -1.41
C ALA A 225 -0.85 -5.58 -2.79
N MET A 226 -0.59 -6.68 -3.51
CA MET A 226 -1.09 -6.87 -4.88
C MET A 226 -1.72 -8.25 -5.15
N PRO A 227 -2.42 -8.91 -4.21
CA PRO A 227 -2.92 -10.27 -4.43
C PRO A 227 -3.90 -10.36 -5.61
N SER A 228 -4.79 -9.39 -5.81
CA SER A 228 -5.68 -9.34 -6.97
C SER A 228 -4.95 -8.88 -8.23
N GLY A 229 -4.06 -7.90 -8.09
CA GLY A 229 -3.30 -7.31 -9.19
C GLY A 229 -2.39 -8.32 -9.92
N CYS A 230 -1.82 -9.27 -9.21
CA CYS A 230 -1.00 -10.35 -9.77
C CYS A 230 -1.75 -11.71 -9.86
N SER A 231 -3.05 -11.74 -9.60
CA SER A 231 -3.89 -12.94 -9.59
C SER A 231 -3.48 -14.03 -8.57
N MET A 232 -2.68 -13.68 -7.56
CA MET A 232 -2.33 -14.58 -6.45
C MET A 232 -3.55 -14.88 -5.57
N ASN A 233 -4.60 -14.04 -5.62
CA ASN A 233 -5.89 -14.27 -5.00
C ASN A 233 -6.57 -15.57 -5.47
N ILE A 234 -6.18 -16.15 -6.62
CA ILE A 234 -6.64 -17.46 -7.09
C ILE A 234 -6.17 -18.54 -6.12
N MET A 235 -4.86 -18.57 -5.83
CA MET A 235 -4.30 -19.50 -4.84
C MET A 235 -4.80 -19.19 -3.41
N GLN A 236 -4.93 -17.91 -3.06
CA GLN A 236 -5.35 -17.49 -1.72
C GLN A 236 -6.75 -18.00 -1.34
N ARG A 237 -7.67 -18.14 -2.30
CA ARG A 237 -9.03 -18.67 -2.04
C ARG A 237 -9.02 -20.14 -1.65
N GLU A 238 -8.12 -20.94 -2.20
CA GLU A 238 -8.08 -22.38 -1.95
C GLU A 238 -7.05 -22.75 -0.87
N LEU A 239 -5.94 -22.01 -0.81
CA LEU A 239 -4.79 -22.27 0.07
C LEU A 239 -4.39 -21.00 0.83
N PRO A 240 -5.28 -20.42 1.68
CA PRO A 240 -5.07 -19.11 2.31
C PRO A 240 -3.83 -19.06 3.21
N ASP A 241 -3.46 -20.17 3.85
CA ASP A 241 -2.32 -20.25 4.77
C ASP A 241 -0.97 -20.30 4.05
N ARG A 242 -0.97 -20.40 2.72
CA ARG A 242 0.22 -20.44 1.88
C ARG A 242 0.39 -19.22 0.96
N VAL A 243 -0.42 -18.18 1.17
CA VAL A 243 -0.31 -16.92 0.46
C VAL A 243 -0.14 -15.77 1.45
N PHE A 244 0.94 -15.02 1.29
CA PHE A 244 1.35 -13.96 2.19
C PHE A 244 1.32 -12.62 1.47
N ASP A 245 0.40 -11.75 1.88
CA ASP A 245 0.41 -10.34 1.52
C ASP A 245 1.13 -9.57 2.64
N VAL A 246 2.26 -8.99 2.31
CA VAL A 246 3.13 -8.30 3.29
C VAL A 246 2.90 -6.79 3.36
N GLY A 247 1.85 -6.27 2.69
CA GLY A 247 1.61 -4.84 2.56
C GLY A 247 2.56 -4.18 1.55
N ILE A 248 2.59 -2.85 1.51
CA ILE A 248 3.49 -2.10 0.59
C ILE A 248 4.93 -2.14 1.15
N ALA A 249 5.58 -3.28 1.01
CA ALA A 249 6.88 -3.56 1.62
C ALA A 249 7.71 -4.54 0.76
N GLU A 250 8.15 -4.09 -0.42
CA GLU A 250 8.82 -4.93 -1.42
C GLU A 250 10.14 -5.51 -0.89
N GLY A 251 10.95 -4.72 -0.18
CA GLY A 251 12.18 -5.22 0.46
C GLY A 251 11.89 -6.32 1.47
N HIS A 252 10.86 -6.14 2.31
CA HIS A 252 10.43 -7.18 3.24
C HIS A 252 9.94 -8.44 2.52
N ALA A 253 9.18 -8.31 1.43
CA ALA A 253 8.72 -9.45 0.63
C ALA A 253 9.88 -10.34 0.18
N VAL A 254 10.98 -9.72 -0.27
CA VAL A 254 12.19 -10.44 -0.72
C VAL A 254 12.92 -11.10 0.45
N THR A 255 13.19 -10.35 1.54
CA THR A 255 13.86 -10.89 2.73
C THR A 255 13.05 -12.00 3.39
N PHE A 256 11.73 -11.85 3.46
CA PHE A 256 10.80 -12.86 3.98
C PHE A 256 10.81 -14.13 3.12
N SER A 257 10.82 -13.98 1.78
CA SER A 257 10.98 -15.10 0.84
C SER A 257 12.32 -15.81 1.04
N ALA A 258 13.40 -15.06 1.26
CA ALA A 258 14.73 -15.64 1.55
C ALA A 258 14.71 -16.51 2.81
N GLY A 259 14.07 -16.03 3.88
CA GLY A 259 13.89 -16.79 5.12
C GLY A 259 13.12 -18.09 4.92
N MET A 260 12.05 -18.05 4.11
CA MET A 260 11.25 -19.23 3.75
C MET A 260 12.05 -20.24 2.92
N ALA A 261 12.80 -19.76 1.92
CA ALA A 261 13.66 -20.61 1.09
C ALA A 261 14.74 -21.29 1.92
N LYS A 262 15.36 -20.57 2.87
CA LYS A 262 16.35 -21.12 3.79
C LYS A 262 15.75 -22.22 4.69
N ALA A 263 14.46 -22.14 4.99
CA ALA A 263 13.73 -23.14 5.78
C ALA A 263 13.19 -24.32 4.92
N GLY A 264 13.47 -24.35 3.61
CA GLY A 264 13.09 -25.44 2.71
C GLY A 264 11.75 -25.28 2.00
N LEU A 265 11.11 -24.10 2.11
CA LEU A 265 9.95 -23.76 1.28
C LEU A 265 10.39 -23.26 -0.10
N ILE A 266 9.44 -23.23 -1.03
CA ILE A 266 9.65 -22.76 -2.42
C ILE A 266 8.81 -21.50 -2.62
N PRO A 267 9.36 -20.31 -2.32
CA PRO A 267 8.62 -19.06 -2.44
C PRO A 267 8.55 -18.56 -3.88
N TYR A 268 7.35 -18.34 -4.38
CA TYR A 268 7.04 -17.58 -5.57
C TYR A 268 6.72 -16.13 -5.14
N CYS A 269 7.70 -15.25 -5.27
CA CYS A 269 7.59 -13.85 -4.89
C CYS A 269 7.18 -13.01 -6.09
N ASN A 270 5.91 -12.58 -6.14
CA ASN A 270 5.39 -11.79 -7.24
C ASN A 270 5.39 -10.30 -6.92
N ILE A 271 6.14 -9.53 -7.69
CA ILE A 271 6.28 -8.07 -7.56
C ILE A 271 6.26 -7.45 -8.96
N TYR A 272 5.61 -6.30 -9.13
CA TYR A 272 5.67 -5.56 -10.39
C TYR A 272 7.10 -5.09 -10.68
N SER A 273 7.50 -5.13 -11.94
CA SER A 273 8.86 -4.81 -12.39
C SER A 273 9.37 -3.47 -11.85
N SER A 274 8.57 -2.40 -11.94
CA SER A 274 8.96 -1.08 -11.43
C SER A 274 9.05 -1.01 -9.90
N PHE A 275 8.27 -1.83 -9.17
CA PHE A 275 8.26 -1.86 -7.71
C PHE A 275 9.41 -2.69 -7.15
N LEU A 276 9.84 -3.71 -7.86
CA LEU A 276 10.96 -4.56 -7.47
C LEU A 276 12.27 -3.78 -7.31
N GLN A 277 12.40 -2.62 -7.94
CA GLN A 277 13.54 -1.71 -7.77
C GLN A 277 13.78 -1.34 -6.31
N ARG A 278 12.73 -1.29 -5.46
CA ARG A 278 12.84 -0.99 -4.03
C ARG A 278 13.49 -2.11 -3.22
N ALA A 279 13.58 -3.30 -3.80
CA ALA A 279 14.14 -4.49 -3.15
C ALA A 279 15.48 -4.92 -3.75
N TYR A 280 16.14 -4.08 -4.55
CA TYR A 280 17.36 -4.43 -5.26
C TYR A 280 18.47 -4.93 -4.34
N ASP A 281 18.70 -4.22 -3.23
CA ASP A 281 19.67 -4.60 -2.21
C ASP A 281 19.33 -5.96 -1.56
N ASN A 282 18.05 -6.17 -1.21
CA ASN A 282 17.58 -7.42 -0.61
C ASN A 282 17.74 -8.62 -1.56
N ILE A 283 17.52 -8.42 -2.87
CA ILE A 283 17.76 -9.47 -3.86
C ILE A 283 19.22 -9.90 -3.84
N ILE A 284 20.16 -8.95 -3.77
CA ILE A 284 21.59 -9.23 -3.76
C ILE A 284 21.99 -9.93 -2.46
N HIS A 285 21.75 -9.27 -1.32
CA HIS A 285 22.27 -9.67 -0.01
C HIS A 285 21.56 -10.89 0.57
N ASP A 286 20.21 -10.88 0.49
CA ASP A 286 19.42 -11.86 1.22
C ASP A 286 19.15 -13.13 0.39
N VAL A 287 19.21 -13.02 -0.95
CA VAL A 287 18.85 -14.12 -1.86
C VAL A 287 20.03 -14.58 -2.71
N ALA A 288 20.65 -13.68 -3.50
CA ALA A 288 21.59 -14.10 -4.54
C ALA A 288 22.95 -14.51 -3.97
N LEU A 289 23.51 -13.78 -3.03
CA LEU A 289 24.79 -14.11 -2.39
C LEU A 289 24.74 -15.46 -1.66
N PRO A 290 23.72 -15.76 -0.84
CA PRO A 290 23.57 -17.08 -0.22
C PRO A 290 22.99 -18.16 -1.15
N LYS A 291 22.71 -17.84 -2.41
CA LYS A 291 22.15 -18.75 -3.44
C LYS A 291 20.82 -19.40 -3.02
N LEU A 292 19.96 -18.65 -2.38
CA LEU A 292 18.67 -19.17 -1.94
C LEU A 292 17.69 -19.35 -3.10
N HIS A 293 16.93 -20.41 -3.05
CA HIS A 293 15.93 -20.78 -4.05
C HIS A 293 14.67 -19.91 -3.90
N VAL A 294 14.71 -18.68 -4.40
CA VAL A 294 13.57 -17.77 -4.49
C VAL A 294 13.20 -17.57 -5.95
N ILE A 295 11.93 -17.74 -6.27
CA ILE A 295 11.39 -17.57 -7.63
C ILE A 295 10.71 -16.20 -7.68
N PHE A 296 11.38 -15.24 -8.31
CA PHE A 296 10.82 -13.91 -8.56
C PHE A 296 9.91 -13.93 -9.78
N CYS A 297 8.62 -13.70 -9.59
CA CYS A 297 7.66 -13.55 -10.68
C CYS A 297 7.43 -12.05 -10.91
N ILE A 298 8.07 -11.53 -11.96
CA ILE A 298 8.13 -10.09 -12.24
C ILE A 298 7.02 -9.74 -13.23
N ASP A 299 5.91 -9.29 -12.68
CA ASP A 299 4.76 -8.88 -13.46
C ASP A 299 4.93 -7.43 -13.99
N ARG A 300 4.19 -7.04 -15.03
CA ARG A 300 4.28 -5.72 -15.67
C ARG A 300 5.68 -5.39 -16.21
N ALA A 301 6.40 -6.37 -16.73
CA ALA A 301 7.66 -6.15 -17.40
C ALA A 301 7.44 -5.43 -18.76
N GLY A 302 8.30 -4.47 -19.08
CA GLY A 302 8.20 -3.67 -20.29
C GLY A 302 7.23 -2.49 -20.20
N ILE A 303 6.65 -2.10 -21.33
CA ILE A 303 5.70 -0.98 -21.41
C ILE A 303 4.31 -1.46 -21.01
N VAL A 304 3.66 -0.74 -20.09
CA VAL A 304 2.38 -1.15 -19.48
C VAL A 304 1.16 -0.32 -19.93
N GLY A 305 1.34 0.57 -20.90
CA GLY A 305 0.23 1.36 -21.46
C GLY A 305 -0.40 2.32 -20.43
N ASN A 306 -1.69 2.12 -20.16
CA ASN A 306 -2.50 3.04 -19.36
C ASN A 306 -2.05 3.19 -17.88
N ASP A 307 -1.26 2.27 -17.34
CA ASP A 307 -0.72 2.40 -15.98
C ASP A 307 0.34 3.52 -15.89
N GLY A 308 0.87 3.96 -17.04
CA GLY A 308 1.72 5.13 -17.18
C GLY A 308 3.18 4.93 -16.80
N ALA A 309 3.93 6.03 -16.84
CA ALA A 309 5.40 6.04 -16.70
C ALA A 309 5.90 5.47 -15.37
N THR A 310 5.14 5.61 -14.29
CA THR A 310 5.51 5.10 -12.95
C THR A 310 5.47 3.57 -12.85
N HIS A 311 4.85 2.90 -13.83
CA HIS A 311 4.67 1.44 -13.86
C HIS A 311 5.44 0.76 -15.00
N HIS A 312 6.08 1.50 -15.92
CA HIS A 312 6.88 0.91 -16.98
C HIS A 312 8.06 0.10 -16.42
N GLY A 313 8.06 -1.20 -16.68
CA GLY A 313 9.06 -2.16 -16.22
C GLY A 313 10.24 -2.29 -17.15
N LEU A 314 10.99 -1.19 -17.38
CA LEU A 314 12.08 -1.13 -18.36
C LEU A 314 13.46 -1.43 -17.79
N LEU A 315 13.62 -1.36 -16.46
CA LEU A 315 14.94 -1.41 -15.82
C LEU A 315 15.29 -2.77 -15.21
N ASP A 316 14.32 -3.69 -15.10
CA ASP A 316 14.51 -4.98 -14.43
C ASP A 316 15.66 -5.80 -15.02
N LEU A 317 15.75 -5.91 -16.35
CA LEU A 317 16.87 -6.61 -17.00
C LEU A 317 18.21 -5.95 -16.69
N ALA A 318 18.25 -4.60 -16.66
CA ALA A 318 19.48 -3.87 -16.44
C ALA A 318 20.03 -4.10 -15.02
N TYR A 319 19.18 -4.07 -13.98
CA TYR A 319 19.63 -4.23 -12.61
C TYR A 319 19.71 -5.69 -12.14
N LEU A 320 18.94 -6.62 -12.72
CA LEU A 320 19.03 -8.04 -12.36
C LEU A 320 20.21 -8.75 -13.04
N ARG A 321 20.57 -8.36 -14.25
CA ARG A 321 21.62 -9.01 -15.03
C ARG A 321 23.00 -9.07 -14.34
N PRO A 322 23.47 -8.05 -13.63
CA PRO A 322 24.76 -8.09 -12.94
C PRO A 322 24.74 -8.87 -11.62
N ILE A 323 23.56 -9.32 -11.14
CA ILE A 323 23.46 -10.02 -9.86
C ILE A 323 24.02 -11.44 -10.01
N PRO A 324 25.00 -11.86 -9.18
CA PRO A 324 25.57 -13.18 -9.27
C PRO A 324 24.52 -14.26 -8.99
N ASN A 325 24.67 -15.40 -9.65
CA ASN A 325 23.78 -16.57 -9.52
C ASN A 325 22.32 -16.36 -10.00
N MET A 326 21.94 -15.17 -10.45
CA MET A 326 20.59 -14.87 -10.91
C MET A 326 20.37 -15.41 -12.34
N VAL A 327 19.34 -16.23 -12.52
CA VAL A 327 18.85 -16.62 -13.84
C VAL A 327 17.61 -15.78 -14.19
N ILE A 328 17.52 -15.33 -15.44
CA ILE A 328 16.40 -14.49 -15.88
C ILE A 328 15.72 -15.16 -17.07
N GLY A 329 14.44 -15.46 -16.94
CA GLY A 329 13.56 -15.97 -18.00
C GLY A 329 12.56 -14.91 -18.46
N ALA A 330 12.25 -14.90 -19.75
CA ALA A 330 11.24 -14.05 -20.36
C ALA A 330 10.36 -14.90 -21.30
N PRO A 331 9.20 -15.36 -20.87
CA PRO A 331 8.29 -16.16 -21.68
C PRO A 331 7.73 -15.35 -22.85
N MET A 332 7.56 -15.98 -23.99
CA MET A 332 6.94 -15.42 -25.19
C MET A 332 5.46 -15.81 -25.30
N THR A 333 5.09 -16.98 -24.76
CA THR A 333 3.73 -17.53 -24.78
C THR A 333 3.30 -17.90 -23.37
N LYS A 334 2.01 -18.18 -23.18
CA LYS A 334 1.49 -18.68 -21.90
C LYS A 334 2.09 -20.04 -21.52
N GLU A 335 2.30 -20.88 -22.51
CA GLU A 335 2.93 -22.20 -22.36
C GLU A 335 4.38 -22.06 -21.87
N ASP A 336 5.13 -21.08 -22.41
CA ASP A 336 6.47 -20.77 -21.92
C ASP A 336 6.45 -20.34 -20.45
N LEU A 337 5.51 -19.48 -20.07
CA LEU A 337 5.39 -19.04 -18.66
C LEU A 337 5.13 -20.24 -17.75
N GLN A 338 4.15 -21.08 -18.12
CA GLN A 338 3.81 -22.26 -17.35
C GLN A 338 5.00 -23.23 -17.22
N GLN A 339 5.71 -23.45 -18.31
CA GLN A 339 6.89 -24.33 -18.32
C GLN A 339 8.05 -23.73 -17.51
N MET A 340 8.32 -22.43 -17.64
CA MET A 340 9.34 -21.75 -16.83
C MET A 340 9.04 -21.83 -15.35
N MET A 341 7.77 -21.63 -14.94
CA MET A 341 7.37 -21.78 -13.54
C MET A 341 7.58 -23.22 -13.03
N ARG A 342 7.29 -24.23 -13.84
CA ARG A 342 7.57 -25.64 -13.48
C ARG A 342 9.05 -25.92 -13.34
N LEU A 343 9.88 -25.47 -14.30
CA LEU A 343 11.32 -25.63 -14.24
C LEU A 343 11.96 -24.87 -13.07
N ALA A 344 11.44 -23.69 -12.78
CA ALA A 344 11.92 -22.88 -11.67
C ALA A 344 11.73 -23.56 -10.31
N LYS A 345 10.70 -24.39 -10.14
CA LYS A 345 10.45 -25.17 -8.92
C LYS A 345 11.64 -26.08 -8.53
N ASP A 346 12.31 -26.61 -9.53
CA ASP A 346 13.39 -27.60 -9.35
C ASP A 346 14.80 -26.98 -9.57
N TYR A 347 14.88 -25.67 -9.81
CA TYR A 347 16.14 -24.96 -10.01
C TYR A 347 16.83 -24.67 -8.67
N ASP A 348 18.12 -24.94 -8.56
CA ASP A 348 18.92 -24.70 -7.36
C ASP A 348 19.55 -23.30 -7.40
N GLY A 349 18.81 -22.30 -6.93
CA GLY A 349 19.25 -20.91 -6.85
C GLY A 349 18.16 -19.89 -7.16
N PRO A 350 18.51 -18.59 -7.19
CA PRO A 350 17.55 -17.53 -7.48
C PRO A 350 17.22 -17.47 -8.98
N ILE A 351 15.95 -17.37 -9.29
CA ILE A 351 15.45 -17.24 -10.66
C ILE A 351 14.38 -16.15 -10.77
N ALA A 352 14.45 -15.35 -11.82
CA ALA A 352 13.49 -14.32 -12.14
C ALA A 352 12.77 -14.64 -13.44
N ILE A 353 11.44 -14.69 -13.41
CA ILE A 353 10.58 -14.90 -14.59
C ILE A 353 9.81 -13.60 -14.81
N ARG A 354 10.12 -12.89 -15.90
CA ARG A 354 9.52 -11.60 -16.21
C ARG A 354 8.50 -11.70 -17.34
N TYR A 355 7.30 -11.20 -17.14
CA TYR A 355 6.22 -11.24 -18.13
C TYR A 355 5.45 -9.93 -18.20
N PRO A 356 4.85 -9.59 -19.36
CA PRO A 356 4.23 -8.30 -19.58
C PRO A 356 2.84 -8.20 -18.96
N ARG A 357 2.32 -6.98 -18.90
CA ARG A 357 0.91 -6.67 -18.67
C ARG A 357 0.08 -6.98 -19.92
N GLY A 358 -1.15 -7.43 -19.72
CA GLY A 358 -2.12 -7.60 -20.80
C GLY A 358 -2.45 -9.06 -21.09
N ARG A 359 -2.95 -9.31 -22.29
CA ARG A 359 -3.36 -10.64 -22.73
C ARG A 359 -2.20 -11.42 -23.32
N THR A 360 -2.22 -12.73 -23.14
CA THR A 360 -1.28 -13.64 -23.79
C THR A 360 -1.53 -13.68 -25.30
N ASN A 361 -0.48 -13.81 -26.08
CA ASN A 361 -0.59 -14.14 -27.49
C ASN A 361 -0.74 -15.66 -27.66
N GLU A 362 -1.68 -16.11 -28.48
CA GLU A 362 -1.63 -17.44 -29.03
C GLU A 362 -0.42 -17.44 -29.98
N GLY A 363 0.46 -18.46 -29.84
CA GLY A 363 1.75 -18.55 -30.49
C GLY A 363 1.74 -18.00 -31.92
N ASP A 364 2.04 -16.72 -32.03
CA ASP A 364 1.89 -16.00 -33.26
C ASP A 364 3.05 -16.36 -34.19
N GLU A 365 2.75 -16.90 -35.37
CA GLU A 365 3.70 -17.01 -36.49
C GLU A 365 4.37 -15.65 -36.79
N ALA A 366 3.78 -14.53 -36.37
CA ALA A 366 4.32 -13.16 -36.51
C ALA A 366 5.59 -12.91 -35.68
N ILE A 367 5.81 -13.64 -34.57
CA ILE A 367 7.02 -13.50 -33.72
C ILE A 367 8.16 -14.41 -34.22
N ARG A 368 7.87 -15.33 -35.11
CA ARG A 368 8.88 -16.26 -35.72
C ARG A 368 9.53 -15.72 -37.00
N ARG A 369 9.26 -14.47 -37.36
CA ARG A 369 9.88 -13.81 -38.51
C ARG A 369 10.94 -12.78 -38.13
#